data_e0cbd9c7e0a24424a825b4c1360fd7f8
#
_entry.id   e0cbd9c7e0a24424a825b4c1360fd7f8
#
_cell.length_a   1.000
_cell.length_b   1.000
_cell.length_c   1.000
_cell.angle_alpha   90.00
_cell.angle_beta   90.00
_cell.angle_gamma   90.00
#
_symmetry.space_group_name_H-M   'P 1'
#
loop_
_entity.id
_entity.type
_entity.pdbx_description
1 polymer ?
#
loop_
_entity_poly.entity_id
_entity_poly.type
_entity_poly.pdbx_seq_one_letter_code
_entity_poly.pdbx_strand_id
1 'polypeptide(L)'
;QERSELLRQGLSELNDKYQIFETIRGKGLLVGCVLKEQYKGQSGKLQKCCADEKLLTLVAGANVLRLTPALNIRKSVIAKALKLMDKAFADFVKLNEQ
;
A
#
# COMPACT_ATOMS: atom_id res chain seq x y z
N GLN A 1 12.89 10.64 6.51
CA GLN A 1 13.85 10.00 5.65
C GLN A 1 13.38 9.99 4.19
N GLU A 2 14.30 10.19 3.27
CA GLU A 2 13.99 10.37 1.85
C GLU A 2 13.25 9.20 1.22
N ARG A 3 13.67 7.98 1.50
CA ARG A 3 13.05 6.78 0.93
C ARG A 3 11.63 6.58 1.43
N SER A 4 11.41 6.85 2.70
CA SER A 4 10.10 6.79 3.31
C SER A 4 9.17 7.85 2.71
N GLU A 5 9.71 9.03 2.44
CA GLU A 5 8.97 10.12 1.79
C GLU A 5 8.55 9.73 0.38
N LEU A 6 9.46 9.13 -0.40
CA LEU A 6 9.16 8.67 -1.75
C LEU A 6 8.03 7.65 -1.74
N LEU A 7 8.08 6.71 -0.80
CA LEU A 7 7.06 5.68 -0.69
C LEU A 7 5.71 6.30 -0.31
N ARG A 8 5.69 7.17 0.70
CA ARG A 8 4.46 7.82 1.13
C ARG A 8 3.85 8.68 0.03
N GLN A 9 4.70 9.43 -0.67
CA GLN A 9 4.23 10.27 -1.77
C GLN A 9 3.62 9.43 -2.88
N GLY A 10 4.30 8.35 -3.27
CA GLY A 10 3.80 7.46 -4.30
C GLY A 10 2.49 6.79 -3.90
N LEU A 11 2.39 6.38 -2.63
CA LEU A 11 1.14 5.79 -2.12
C LEU A 11 0.02 6.82 -2.11
N SER A 12 0.33 8.06 -1.77
CA SER A 12 -0.66 9.13 -1.77
C SER A 12 -1.21 9.37 -3.18
N GLU A 13 -0.33 9.37 -4.18
CA GLU A 13 -0.74 9.51 -5.59
C GLU A 13 -1.61 8.34 -6.03
N LEU A 14 -1.25 7.11 -5.67
CA LEU A 14 -2.06 5.94 -5.97
C LEU A 14 -3.41 6.01 -5.27
N ASN A 15 -3.43 6.53 -4.05
CA ASN A 15 -4.67 6.66 -3.31
C ASN A 15 -5.59 7.73 -3.92
N ASP A 16 -5.02 8.78 -4.50
CA ASP A 16 -5.81 9.77 -5.23
C ASP A 16 -6.54 9.11 -6.40
N LYS A 17 -5.91 8.12 -7.00
CA LYS A 17 -6.45 7.39 -8.14
C LYS A 17 -7.50 6.35 -7.73
N TYR A 18 -7.23 5.58 -6.69
CA TYR A 18 -8.06 4.44 -6.32
C TYR A 18 -8.96 4.66 -5.11
N GLN A 19 -8.66 5.64 -4.26
CA GLN A 19 -9.47 5.98 -3.09
C GLN A 19 -9.69 4.80 -2.15
N ILE A 20 -8.64 4.06 -1.85
CA ILE A 20 -8.70 2.88 -0.98
C ILE A 20 -8.49 3.25 0.48
N PHE A 21 -7.58 4.20 0.75
CA PHE A 21 -7.16 4.52 2.11
C PHE A 21 -7.73 5.82 2.61
N GLU A 22 -8.16 5.80 3.86
CA GLU A 22 -8.57 7.00 4.58
C GLU A 22 -7.36 7.82 4.97
N THR A 23 -6.30 7.14 5.42
CA THR A 23 -5.10 7.77 5.92
C THR A 23 -3.88 6.95 5.52
N ILE A 24 -2.82 7.64 5.12
CA ILE A 24 -1.51 7.04 4.93
C ILE A 24 -0.59 7.75 5.90
N ARG A 25 -0.09 7.02 6.89
CA ARG A 25 0.72 7.58 7.95
C ARG A 25 1.96 6.74 8.19
N GLY A 26 2.97 7.30 8.79
CA GLY A 26 4.17 6.56 9.07
C GLY A 26 5.14 7.33 9.91
N LYS A 27 6.08 6.61 10.48
CA LYS A 27 7.14 7.18 11.27
C LYS A 27 8.42 6.45 10.90
N GLY A 28 9.42 7.19 10.45
CA GLY A 28 10.64 6.59 9.94
C GLY A 28 10.35 5.75 8.72
N LEU A 29 10.72 4.49 8.75
CA LEU A 29 10.56 3.56 7.62
C LEU A 29 9.24 2.78 7.65
N LEU A 30 8.45 2.97 8.68
CA LEU A 30 7.17 2.27 8.81
C LEU A 30 6.06 3.12 8.20
N VAL A 31 5.35 2.56 7.23
CA VAL A 31 4.21 3.24 6.60
C VAL A 31 2.97 2.38 6.82
N GLY A 32 1.94 2.98 7.44
CA GLY A 32 0.67 2.32 7.66
C GLY A 32 -0.42 2.95 6.81
N CYS A 33 -1.15 2.12 6.08
CA CYS A 33 -2.24 2.56 5.23
C CYS A 33 -3.55 2.08 5.82
N VAL A 34 -4.37 3.02 6.31
CA VAL A 34 -5.65 2.72 6.95
C VAL A 34 -6.74 2.72 5.91
N LEU A 35 -7.47 1.61 5.80
CA LEU A 35 -8.53 1.47 4.81
C LEU A 35 -9.72 2.40 5.10
N LYS A 36 -10.36 2.86 4.04
CA LYS A 36 -11.61 3.61 4.16
C LYS A 36 -12.71 2.69 4.67
N GLU A 37 -13.75 3.29 5.23
CA GLU A 37 -14.90 2.57 5.80
C GLU A 37 -15.48 1.57 4.81
N GLN A 38 -15.58 1.93 3.53
CA GLN A 38 -16.15 1.04 2.51
C GLN A 38 -15.33 -0.23 2.29
N TYR A 39 -14.07 -0.24 2.73
CA TYR A 39 -13.19 -1.41 2.62
C TYR A 39 -12.86 -2.01 3.98
N LYS A 40 -13.63 -1.67 4.98
CA LYS A 40 -13.40 -2.14 6.34
C LYS A 40 -13.30 -3.67 6.40
N GLY A 41 -12.29 -4.14 7.11
CA GLY A 41 -12.08 -5.57 7.28
C GLY A 41 -11.35 -6.27 6.14
N GLN A 42 -10.90 -5.53 5.12
CA GLN A 42 -10.34 -6.12 3.91
C GLN A 42 -8.81 -6.00 3.78
N SER A 43 -8.10 -5.71 4.88
CA SER A 43 -6.63 -5.61 4.79
C SER A 43 -5.98 -6.90 4.30
N GLY A 44 -6.51 -8.06 4.73
CA GLY A 44 -6.00 -9.37 4.26
C GLY A 44 -6.23 -9.59 2.78
N LYS A 45 -7.38 -9.15 2.28
CA LYS A 45 -7.71 -9.26 0.85
C LYS A 45 -6.78 -8.37 0.02
N LEU A 46 -6.52 -7.16 0.50
CA LEU A 46 -5.59 -6.24 -0.16
C LEU A 46 -4.17 -6.81 -0.11
N GLN A 47 -3.77 -7.37 1.03
CA GLN A 47 -2.48 -8.03 1.16
C GLN A 47 -2.31 -9.14 0.12
N LYS A 48 -3.35 -9.91 -0.10
CA LYS A 48 -3.32 -10.98 -1.10
C LYS A 48 -3.13 -10.42 -2.51
N CYS A 49 -3.81 -9.33 -2.84
CA CYS A 49 -3.62 -8.69 -4.14
C CYS A 49 -2.18 -8.23 -4.32
N CYS A 50 -1.56 -7.70 -3.26
CA CYS A 50 -0.16 -7.32 -3.29
C CYS A 50 0.75 -8.54 -3.45
N ALA A 51 0.46 -9.63 -2.75
CA ALA A 51 1.24 -10.85 -2.83
C ALA A 51 1.17 -11.46 -4.23
N ASP A 52 0.02 -11.38 -4.89
CA ASP A 52 -0.14 -11.85 -6.27
C ASP A 52 0.77 -11.09 -7.23
N GLU A 53 1.15 -9.84 -6.89
CA GLU A 53 2.12 -9.06 -7.64
C GLU A 53 3.53 -9.18 -7.04
N LYS A 54 3.75 -10.17 -6.17
CA LYS A 54 5.04 -10.46 -5.53
C LYS A 54 5.52 -9.34 -4.60
N LEU A 55 4.59 -8.62 -4.02
CA LEU A 55 4.88 -7.61 -3.01
C LEU A 55 4.62 -8.17 -1.63
N LEU A 56 5.62 -8.10 -0.77
CA LEU A 56 5.47 -8.51 0.62
C LEU A 56 4.98 -7.32 1.44
N THR A 57 3.82 -7.47 2.02
CA THR A 57 3.24 -6.47 2.92
C THR A 57 2.79 -7.15 4.19
N LEU A 58 2.54 -6.37 5.23
CA LEU A 58 2.04 -6.86 6.50
C LEU A 58 0.70 -6.22 6.79
N VAL A 59 -0.10 -6.87 7.62
CA VAL A 59 -1.35 -6.27 8.07
C VAL A 59 -1.27 -6.05 9.58
N ALA A 60 -1.89 -4.97 10.04
CA ALA A 60 -2.01 -4.65 11.45
C ALA A 60 -3.50 -4.60 11.76
N GLY A 61 -4.08 -5.77 12.00
CA GLY A 61 -5.52 -5.89 12.16
C GLY A 61 -6.23 -5.89 10.83
N ALA A 62 -7.54 -5.76 10.88
CA ALA A 62 -8.41 -5.93 9.71
C ALA A 62 -8.42 -4.71 8.77
N ASN A 63 -7.93 -3.56 9.23
CA ASN A 63 -8.10 -2.31 8.51
C ASN A 63 -6.81 -1.59 8.14
N VAL A 64 -5.64 -2.16 8.42
CA VAL A 64 -4.37 -1.49 8.17
C VAL A 64 -3.41 -2.37 7.40
N LEU A 65 -2.90 -1.84 6.31
CA LEU A 65 -1.82 -2.46 5.55
C LEU A 65 -0.51 -1.76 5.92
N ARG A 66 0.51 -2.52 6.26
CA ARG A 66 1.83 -2.00 6.66
C ARG A 66 2.89 -2.28 5.62
N LEU A 67 3.74 -1.29 5.41
CA LEU A 67 4.87 -1.39 4.51
C LEU A 67 6.13 -0.98 5.28
N THR A 68 7.16 -1.83 5.23
CA THR A 68 8.41 -1.57 5.94
C THR A 68 9.57 -1.75 4.97
N PRO A 69 9.91 -0.71 4.19
CA PRO A 69 11.04 -0.82 3.28
C PRO A 69 12.36 -0.99 4.07
N ALA A 70 13.27 -1.77 3.50
CA ALA A 70 14.58 -1.97 4.10
C ALA A 70 15.36 -0.65 4.12
N LEU A 71 16.25 -0.50 5.11
CA LEU A 71 17.05 0.72 5.27
C LEU A 71 17.86 1.08 4.04
N ASN A 72 18.35 0.08 3.33
CA ASN A 72 19.21 0.28 2.17
C ASN A 72 18.51 0.05 0.84
N ILE A 73 17.19 0.11 0.84
CA ILE A 73 16.42 -0.07 -0.40
C ILE A 73 16.71 1.06 -1.37
N ARG A 74 16.91 0.73 -2.63
CA ARG A 74 17.21 1.72 -3.67
C ARG A 74 15.93 2.43 -4.10
N LYS A 75 16.06 3.70 -4.51
CA LYS A 75 14.94 4.47 -5.02
C LYS A 75 14.28 3.81 -6.22
N SER A 76 15.08 3.20 -7.10
CA SER A 76 14.56 2.49 -8.26
C SER A 76 13.68 1.30 -7.86
N VAL A 77 13.99 0.64 -6.74
CA VAL A 77 13.19 -0.48 -6.23
C VAL A 77 11.86 0.04 -5.68
N ILE A 78 11.88 1.20 -5.02
CA ILE A 78 10.65 1.83 -4.54
C ILE A 78 9.73 2.17 -5.70
N ALA A 79 10.29 2.75 -6.76
CA ALA A 79 9.51 3.10 -7.96
C ALA A 79 8.89 1.85 -8.59
N LYS A 80 9.66 0.77 -8.67
CA LYS A 80 9.17 -0.50 -9.21
C LYS A 80 8.05 -1.07 -8.32
N ALA A 81 8.24 -1.02 -7.00
CA ALA A 81 7.23 -1.50 -6.07
C ALA A 81 5.93 -0.70 -6.20
N LEU A 82 6.02 0.61 -6.40
CA LEU A 82 4.84 1.44 -6.59
C LEU A 82 4.08 1.08 -7.87
N LYS A 83 4.78 0.71 -8.93
CA LYS A 83 4.14 0.22 -10.14
C LYS A 83 3.37 -1.08 -9.91
N LEU A 84 3.96 -1.98 -9.12
CA LEU A 84 3.29 -3.24 -8.76
C LEU A 84 2.09 -2.99 -7.84
N MET A 85 2.21 -2.03 -6.94
CA MET A 85 1.11 -1.61 -6.08
C MET A 85 -0.05 -1.02 -6.89
N ASP A 86 0.27 -0.23 -7.92
CA ASP A 86 -0.75 0.32 -8.81
C ASP A 86 -1.61 -0.83 -9.37
N LYS A 87 -0.97 -1.86 -9.85
CA LYS A 87 -1.67 -3.02 -10.39
C LYS A 87 -2.46 -3.77 -9.33
N ALA A 88 -1.86 -3.98 -8.15
CA ALA A 88 -2.52 -4.67 -7.05
C ALA A 88 -3.75 -3.89 -6.57
N PHE A 89 -3.63 -2.58 -6.46
CA PHE A 89 -4.74 -1.72 -6.01
C PHE A 89 -5.86 -1.68 -7.03
N ALA A 90 -5.51 -1.67 -8.33
CA ALA A 90 -6.52 -1.73 -9.39
C ALA A 90 -7.31 -3.04 -9.30
N ASP A 91 -6.62 -4.16 -9.09
CA ASP A 91 -7.25 -5.47 -8.93
C ASP A 91 -8.16 -5.50 -7.71
N PHE A 92 -7.70 -4.91 -6.60
CA PHE A 92 -8.47 -4.86 -5.36
C PHE A 92 -9.78 -4.09 -5.54
N VAL A 93 -9.71 -2.92 -6.16
CA VAL A 93 -10.90 -2.10 -6.42
C VAL A 93 -11.86 -2.86 -7.34
N LYS A 94 -11.33 -3.48 -8.37
CA LYS A 94 -12.13 -4.25 -9.32
C LYS A 94 -12.87 -5.41 -8.65
N LEU A 95 -12.20 -6.13 -7.75
CA LEU A 95 -12.82 -7.21 -7.00
C LEU A 95 -13.96 -6.71 -6.12
N ASN A 96 -13.87 -5.48 -5.62
CA ASN A 96 -14.92 -4.90 -4.78
C ASN A 96 -16.09 -4.34 -5.59
N GLU A 97 -15.97 -4.22 -6.89
CA GLU A 97 -17.06 -3.79 -7.77
C GLU A 97 -17.99 -4.92 -8.17
N GLN A 98 -17.59 -6.15 -7.86
CA GLN A 98 -18.36 -7.35 -8.26
C GLN A 98 -19.43 -7.73 -7.23
#